data_6fd27a0e25617d2d3aa3d97b0236cbca
#
_entry.id   6fd27a0e25617d2d3aa3d97b0236cbca
#
_cell.length_a   1.000
_cell.length_b   1.000
_cell.length_c   1.000
_cell.angle_alpha   90.00
_cell.angle_beta   90.00
_cell.angle_gamma   90.00
#
_symmetry.space_group_name_H-M   'P 1'
#
loop_
_entity.id
_entity.type
_entity.pdbx_description
1 polymer ?
#
loop_
_entity_poly.entity_id
_entity_poly.type
_entity_poly.pdbx_seq_one_letter_code
_entity_poly.pdbx_strand_id
1 'polypeptide(L)'
;MAASFIIGRIQMKVTVALRGTLKKLFGGPTEKVVDIPEGSTCEDALLAAGIDYKTTHNFGFVSVNNMRVMIDDEVKEGDYIKAFSRVTGG
;
A
#
# COMPACT_ATOMS: atom_id res chain seq x y z
N MET A 1 -3.27 6.71 -31.69
CA MET A 1 -3.41 6.79 -31.13
C MET A 1 -3.85 6.98 -30.33
N ALA A 2 -4.13 7.04 -30.14
CA ALA A 2 -4.55 7.33 -29.36
C ALA A 2 -4.65 7.27 -28.38
N ALA A 3 -4.54 7.37 -28.20
CA ALA A 3 -4.68 7.36 -27.39
C ALA A 3 -4.70 7.41 -26.43
N SER A 4 -4.52 7.58 -26.33
CA SER A 4 -4.56 7.66 -25.58
C SER A 4 -4.89 7.88 -24.74
N PHE A 5 -4.88 7.94 -24.85
CA PHE A 5 -5.31 8.24 -24.13
C PHE A 5 -5.78 8.02 -23.16
N ILE A 6 -5.60 7.69 -23.04
CA ILE A 6 -6.08 7.75 -22.36
C ILE A 6 -6.31 8.09 -21.36
N ILE A 7 -6.27 8.14 -21.75
CA ILE A 7 -6.49 8.73 -21.10
C ILE A 7 -6.85 8.92 -19.96
N GLY A 8 -6.74 9.24 -19.66
CA GLY A 8 -7.25 9.75 -18.61
C GLY A 8 -6.92 9.34 -17.27
N ARG A 9 -6.20 8.35 -17.06
CA ARG A 9 -5.83 7.96 -15.73
C ARG A 9 -4.62 8.72 -15.27
N ILE A 10 -4.80 9.50 -14.21
CA ILE A 10 -3.70 10.19 -13.58
C ILE A 10 -3.06 9.24 -12.60
N GLN A 11 -1.76 9.11 -12.70
CA GLN A 11 -1.00 8.29 -11.77
C GLN A 11 -0.60 9.13 -10.57
N MET A 12 -0.61 8.52 -9.40
CA MET A 12 -0.14 9.18 -8.20
C MET A 12 0.89 8.31 -7.51
N LYS A 13 1.73 8.93 -6.71
CA LYS A 13 2.78 8.24 -5.97
C LYS A 13 2.39 8.17 -4.51
N VAL A 14 2.50 6.97 -3.94
CA VAL A 14 2.31 6.76 -2.52
C VAL A 14 3.47 5.91 -2.01
N THR A 15 3.72 5.99 -0.72
CA THR A 15 4.76 5.18 -0.08
C THR A 15 4.10 4.08 0.72
N VAL A 16 4.59 2.85 0.53
CA VAL A 16 4.16 1.70 1.33
C VAL A 16 5.30 1.34 2.25
N ALA A 17 5.06 1.39 3.55
CA ALA A 17 6.06 1.07 4.57
C ALA A 17 5.61 -0.14 5.36
N LEU A 18 6.57 -0.96 5.74
CA LEU A 18 6.32 -2.20 6.46
C LEU A 18 6.76 -2.07 7.91
N ARG A 19 5.96 -2.62 8.81
CA ARG A 19 6.24 -2.58 10.25
C ARG A 19 6.07 -3.96 10.86
N GLY A 20 6.72 -4.18 12.00
CA GLY A 20 6.65 -5.45 12.69
C GLY A 20 7.30 -6.56 11.89
N THR A 21 6.68 -7.72 11.89
CA THR A 21 7.26 -8.89 11.19
C THR A 21 7.15 -8.77 9.68
N LEU A 22 6.40 -7.78 9.18
CA LEU A 22 6.28 -7.58 7.74
C LEU A 22 7.52 -6.95 7.13
N LYS A 23 8.44 -6.44 7.93
CA LYS A 23 9.61 -5.69 7.42
C LYS A 23 10.45 -6.48 6.42
N LYS A 24 10.37 -7.78 6.45
CA LYS A 24 11.20 -8.63 5.58
C LYS A 24 10.64 -8.78 4.17
N LEU A 25 9.41 -8.34 3.94
CA LEU A 25 8.71 -8.67 2.70
C LEU A 25 9.33 -8.04 1.46
N PHE A 26 9.99 -6.90 1.62
CA PHE A 26 10.64 -6.24 0.48
C PHE A 26 12.10 -6.70 0.28
N GLY A 27 12.57 -7.63 1.10
CA GLY A 27 13.90 -8.19 0.93
C GLY A 27 15.05 -7.30 1.37
N GLY A 28 14.77 -6.29 2.17
CA GLY A 28 15.80 -5.36 2.67
C GLY A 28 15.21 -4.03 3.03
N PRO A 29 14.78 -3.22 2.06
CA PRO A 29 14.14 -1.94 2.40
C PRO A 29 12.83 -2.17 3.13
N THR A 30 12.44 -1.21 3.97
CA THR A 30 11.17 -1.28 4.66
C THR A 30 10.14 -0.35 4.05
N GLU A 31 10.50 0.37 2.99
CA GLU A 31 9.60 1.28 2.30
C GLU A 31 9.76 1.12 0.80
N LYS A 32 8.67 1.35 0.10
CA LYS A 32 8.67 1.31 -1.37
C LYS A 32 7.69 2.34 -1.87
N VAL A 33 8.12 3.16 -2.84
CA VAL A 33 7.22 4.11 -3.51
C VAL A 33 6.59 3.39 -4.68
N VAL A 34 5.29 3.51 -4.82
CA VAL A 34 4.57 2.88 -5.93
C VAL A 34 3.75 3.92 -6.68
N ASP A 35 3.56 3.69 -7.97
CA ASP A 35 2.70 4.50 -8.82
C ASP A 35 1.39 3.76 -9.00
N ILE A 36 0.29 4.42 -8.68
CA ILE A 36 -1.03 3.80 -8.79
C ILE A 36 -2.00 4.83 -9.38
N PRO A 37 -3.07 4.37 -10.02
CA PRO A 37 -4.06 5.30 -10.57
C PRO A 37 -4.75 6.08 -9.47
N GLU A 38 -5.11 7.31 -9.79
CA GLU A 38 -5.93 8.12 -8.91
C GLU A 38 -7.23 7.37 -8.61
N GLY A 39 -7.69 7.43 -7.37
CA GLY A 39 -8.86 6.69 -6.94
C GLY A 39 -8.57 5.30 -6.40
N SER A 40 -7.31 4.89 -6.39
CA SER A 40 -6.92 3.59 -5.85
C SER A 40 -7.09 3.53 -4.34
N THR A 41 -7.20 2.32 -3.83
CA THR A 41 -7.36 2.07 -2.39
C THR A 41 -6.04 1.63 -1.77
N CYS A 42 -6.06 1.47 -0.44
CA CYS A 42 -4.91 0.91 0.27
C CYS A 42 -4.55 -0.46 -0.29
N GLU A 43 -5.55 -1.30 -0.56
CA GLU A 43 -5.30 -2.62 -1.12
C GLU A 43 -4.56 -2.51 -2.45
N ASP A 44 -4.99 -1.58 -3.31
CA ASP A 44 -4.34 -1.38 -4.61
C ASP A 44 -2.89 -0.98 -4.44
N ALA A 45 -2.60 -0.11 -3.47
CA ALA A 45 -1.23 0.31 -3.21
C ALA A 45 -0.37 -0.85 -2.72
N LEU A 46 -0.92 -1.68 -1.84
CA LEU A 46 -0.20 -2.84 -1.34
C LEU A 46 0.08 -3.83 -2.48
N LEU A 47 -0.91 -4.07 -3.33
CA LEU A 47 -0.73 -4.97 -4.46
C LEU A 47 0.35 -4.44 -5.41
N ALA A 48 0.36 -3.13 -5.65
CA ALA A 48 1.39 -2.51 -6.48
C ALA A 48 2.78 -2.69 -5.87
N ALA A 49 2.86 -2.76 -4.56
CA ALA A 49 4.12 -3.00 -3.86
C ALA A 49 4.48 -4.49 -3.77
N GLY A 50 3.61 -5.36 -4.28
CA GLY A 50 3.84 -6.79 -4.25
C GLY A 50 3.30 -7.49 -3.02
N ILE A 51 2.37 -6.86 -2.29
CA ILE A 51 1.81 -7.42 -1.08
C ILE A 51 0.33 -7.70 -1.27
N ASP A 52 -0.05 -8.97 -1.22
CA ASP A 52 -1.45 -9.37 -1.19
C ASP A 52 -1.81 -9.64 0.27
N TYR A 53 -2.55 -8.73 0.89
CA TYR A 53 -2.83 -8.85 2.32
C TYR A 53 -3.58 -10.12 2.66
N LYS A 54 -4.31 -10.70 1.70
CA LYS A 54 -5.08 -11.92 1.94
C LYS A 54 -4.20 -13.14 2.11
N THR A 55 -3.02 -13.13 1.51
CA THR A 55 -2.11 -14.27 1.56
C THR A 55 -0.87 -13.97 2.38
N THR A 56 -0.68 -12.74 2.80
CA THR A 56 0.50 -12.36 3.58
C THR A 56 0.35 -12.86 5.01
N HIS A 57 1.29 -13.68 5.42
CA HIS A 57 1.28 -14.24 6.78
C HIS A 57 1.37 -13.12 7.81
N ASN A 58 0.51 -13.20 8.78
CA ASN A 58 0.53 -12.31 9.95
C ASN A 58 0.20 -10.85 9.63
N PHE A 59 -0.49 -10.59 8.51
CA PHE A 59 -0.91 -9.23 8.19
C PHE A 59 -1.97 -8.77 9.20
N GLY A 60 -1.78 -7.58 9.75
CA GLY A 60 -2.67 -7.05 10.78
C GLY A 60 -3.59 -5.95 10.27
N PHE A 61 -3.05 -4.78 10.05
CA PHE A 61 -3.87 -3.63 9.63
C PHE A 61 -3.01 -2.61 8.90
N VAL A 62 -3.66 -1.57 8.39
CA VAL A 62 -2.97 -0.49 7.68
C VAL A 62 -3.30 0.85 8.32
N SER A 63 -2.39 1.80 8.19
CA SER A 63 -2.66 3.18 8.51
C SER A 63 -2.23 4.05 7.34
N VAL A 64 -2.84 5.23 7.22
CA VAL A 64 -2.46 6.22 6.23
C VAL A 64 -2.19 7.51 6.99
N ASN A 65 -0.96 8.02 6.83
CA ASN A 65 -0.54 9.25 7.50
C ASN A 65 -0.81 9.17 9.00
N ASN A 66 -0.50 8.01 9.59
CA ASN A 66 -0.62 7.74 11.02
C ASN A 66 -2.03 7.59 11.55
N MET A 67 -3.01 7.40 10.66
CA MET A 67 -4.38 7.12 11.07
C MET A 67 -4.77 5.74 10.56
N ARG A 68 -5.27 4.90 11.46
CA ARG A 68 -5.72 3.57 11.07
C ARG A 68 -6.90 3.68 10.13
N VAL A 69 -6.85 2.93 9.03
CA VAL A 69 -7.90 2.95 8.00
C VAL A 69 -8.25 1.52 7.62
N MET A 70 -9.30 1.40 6.81
CA MET A 70 -9.68 0.12 6.26
C MET A 70 -8.89 -0.15 4.98
N ILE A 71 -8.76 -1.43 4.64
CA ILE A 71 -7.96 -1.82 3.46
C ILE A 71 -8.56 -1.28 2.16
N ASP A 72 -9.86 -1.03 2.14
CA ASP A 72 -10.54 -0.51 0.97
C ASP A 72 -10.73 1.01 0.98
N ASP A 73 -10.12 1.69 1.93
CA ASP A 73 -10.17 3.15 1.92
C ASP A 73 -9.31 3.72 0.80
N GLU A 74 -9.80 4.77 0.18
CA GLU A 74 -9.09 5.43 -0.91
C GLU A 74 -7.87 6.17 -0.40
N VAL A 75 -6.79 6.16 -1.19
CA VAL A 75 -5.57 6.90 -0.87
C VAL A 75 -5.38 8.03 -1.85
N LYS A 76 -4.50 8.97 -1.50
CA LYS A 76 -4.25 10.19 -2.27
C LYS A 76 -2.78 10.33 -2.58
N GLU A 77 -2.47 11.20 -3.51
CA GLU A 77 -1.09 11.52 -3.85
C GLU A 77 -0.28 11.88 -2.61
N GLY A 78 0.86 11.22 -2.47
CA GLY A 78 1.78 11.51 -1.37
C GLY A 78 1.47 10.81 -0.07
N ASP A 79 0.40 10.02 -0.02
CA ASP A 79 0.07 9.32 1.23
C ASP A 79 1.16 8.36 1.64
N TYR A 80 1.33 8.23 2.95
CA TYR A 80 2.28 7.32 3.56
C TYR A 80 1.50 6.19 4.22
N ILE A 81 1.55 5.03 3.60
CA ILE A 81 0.77 3.86 4.02
C ILE A 81 1.69 2.94 4.82
N LYS A 82 1.28 2.61 6.04
CA LYS A 82 2.03 1.65 6.86
C LYS A 82 1.23 0.37 6.97
N ALA A 83 1.87 -0.75 6.68
CA ALA A 83 1.28 -2.07 6.87
C ALA A 83 1.88 -2.68 8.12
N PHE A 84 1.05 -3.09 9.05
CA PHE A 84 1.47 -3.63 10.34
C PHE A 84 1.16 -5.11 10.44
N SER A 85 2.06 -5.85 11.06
CA SER A 85 1.78 -7.25 11.38
C SER A 85 0.81 -7.30 12.56
N ARG A 86 0.18 -8.45 12.71
CA ARG A 86 -0.63 -8.70 13.89
C ARG A 86 0.23 -8.66 15.13
N VAL A 87 -0.36 -8.19 16.20
CA VAL A 87 0.23 -8.34 17.51
C VAL A 87 -0.17 -9.73 17.98
N THR A 88 0.76 -10.64 17.94
CA THR A 88 0.48 -11.96 18.50
C THR A 88 0.72 -11.86 19.98
N GLY A 89 -0.25 -12.26 20.74
CA GLY A 89 -0.19 -12.11 22.17
C GLY A 89 0.87 -13.00 22.76
N GLY A 90 1.84 -12.81 22.60
CA GLY A 90 2.82 -13.68 23.05
C GLY A 90 3.83 -13.61 23.60
#